data_c3e25f2cbf681235b68f575c6c29137e
#
_entry.id   c3e25f2cbf681235b68f575c6c29137e
#
_cell.length_a   1.000
_cell.length_b   1.000
_cell.length_c   1.000
_cell.angle_alpha   90.00
_cell.angle_beta   90.00
_cell.angle_gamma   90.00
#
_symmetry.space_group_name_H-M   'P 1'
#
loop_
_entity.id
_entity.type
_entity.pdbx_description
1 polymer ?
#
loop_
_entity_poly.entity_id
_entity_poly.type
_entity_poly.pdbx_seq_one_letter_code
_entity_poly.pdbx_strand_id
1 'polypeptide(L)'
;MSQLRDPIREGIQRGWKVAGGALGPVPAKIICDVAIIGSGAGAGITAELLAKAGLQVLIIEEGPLKSSSDFNQKESEAYPSLYQESAARKTEDKAINILQGRCVGGSTTVNWTSSFRTPPATLQFWQGRFGLNGYTAPALAPYFAQAEQRLNILPWGTAPNENNDLLRRGAAALGIPVAVMSRNVKDCWNLGSCGLGCPTNAKQSMLVTSIPAALDSGAQLVTETRAEKFELANGKVSALICRAVAPNGALVQRNKADAAIKVVAKHYVLAGGAINSPAVLLRSGAPDPHGRLGARTFLHPVVMSSSVFEQKVEAWNGAPQAIYSDHFLDTQALDGPIGYKLEAPPLHPVIFASTVPGFGQAQHDLLKSFPHNHTLLALLRDGFHEESPGGKVKLRSDDSAVLDYPLTDYVMEGGRRALLSMMEIQFAAGARQVLPLHEMAQPYTSWAQAREAVNALPMKPRLTKVVSAHVMGGCGLAGTERLGVTRPDGVHWQLDNLSIHDGSLFPTSIGANPQLSIYGAVNRLAQGLAKRLSGRDVLLA
;
A
#
# COMPACT_ATOMS: atom_id res chain seq x y z
N MET A 1 -26.51 -25.33 0.24
CA MET A 1 -25.70 -24.25 -0.32
C MET A 1 -24.28 -24.79 -0.48
N SER A 2 -23.70 -24.81 -1.69
CA SER A 2 -22.30 -25.18 -1.87
C SER A 2 -21.45 -24.14 -1.15
N GLN A 3 -20.67 -24.56 -0.18
CA GLN A 3 -19.73 -23.70 0.53
C GLN A 3 -18.70 -23.20 -0.48
N LEU A 4 -18.39 -21.89 -0.49
CA LEU A 4 -17.31 -21.36 -1.30
C LEU A 4 -16.00 -22.09 -0.96
N ARG A 5 -15.20 -22.43 -1.99
CA ARG A 5 -13.90 -23.06 -1.79
C ARG A 5 -12.98 -22.12 -1.00
N ASP A 6 -12.24 -22.69 -0.08
CA ASP A 6 -11.19 -21.99 0.67
C ASP A 6 -9.82 -22.59 0.28
N PRO A 7 -9.15 -22.04 -0.74
CA PRO A 7 -7.91 -22.60 -1.26
C PRO A 7 -6.77 -22.60 -0.23
N ILE A 8 -6.82 -21.72 0.78
CA ILE A 8 -5.83 -21.68 1.85
C ILE A 8 -5.99 -22.89 2.77
N ARG A 9 -7.20 -23.13 3.28
CA ARG A 9 -7.49 -24.29 4.14
C ARG A 9 -7.26 -25.61 3.40
N GLU A 10 -7.70 -25.68 2.14
CA GLU A 10 -7.45 -26.84 1.28
C GLU A 10 -5.95 -27.09 1.08
N GLY A 11 -5.15 -26.04 0.87
CA GLY A 11 -3.70 -26.15 0.72
C GLY A 11 -2.99 -26.65 1.98
N ILE A 12 -3.39 -26.14 3.16
CA ILE A 12 -2.89 -26.61 4.46
C ILE A 12 -3.23 -28.11 4.65
N GLN A 13 -4.46 -28.52 4.32
CA GLN A 13 -4.87 -29.93 4.38
C GLN A 13 -4.08 -30.83 3.42
N ARG A 14 -3.66 -30.31 2.27
CA ARG A 14 -2.79 -31.01 1.32
C ARG A 14 -1.32 -31.08 1.76
N GLY A 15 -0.95 -30.43 2.87
CA GLY A 15 0.39 -30.51 3.44
C GLY A 15 1.30 -29.32 3.13
N TRP A 16 0.79 -28.15 2.84
CA TRP A 16 1.61 -26.94 2.79
C TRP A 16 2.41 -26.75 4.08
N LYS A 17 3.66 -26.36 3.96
CA LYS A 17 4.55 -26.12 5.10
C LYS A 17 4.29 -24.73 5.69
N VAL A 18 3.33 -24.66 6.59
CA VAL A 18 2.93 -23.41 7.26
C VAL A 18 3.07 -23.60 8.78
N ALA A 19 3.67 -22.62 9.46
CA ALA A 19 3.82 -22.60 10.92
C ALA A 19 3.64 -21.19 11.48
N GLY A 20 3.48 -21.08 12.80
CA GLY A 20 3.27 -19.83 13.53
C GLY A 20 1.85 -19.68 14.07
N GLY A 21 1.70 -19.00 15.20
CA GLY A 21 0.42 -18.83 15.86
C GLY A 21 -0.31 -20.15 16.13
N ALA A 22 -1.56 -20.24 15.71
CA ALA A 22 -2.39 -21.45 15.86
C ALA A 22 -1.98 -22.60 14.92
N LEU A 23 -1.11 -22.36 13.94
CA LEU A 23 -0.66 -23.38 12.97
C LEU A 23 0.51 -24.24 13.46
N GLY A 24 0.95 -24.01 14.69
CA GLY A 24 2.01 -24.77 15.33
C GLY A 24 3.30 -23.99 15.55
N PRO A 25 4.26 -24.60 16.27
CA PRO A 25 5.49 -23.90 16.66
C PRO A 25 6.42 -23.67 15.46
N VAL A 26 7.07 -22.51 15.48
CA VAL A 26 8.15 -22.19 14.53
C VAL A 26 9.46 -22.74 15.09
N PRO A 27 10.28 -23.46 14.28
CA PRO A 27 11.59 -23.93 14.73
C PRO A 27 12.51 -22.78 15.16
N ALA A 28 13.30 -22.97 16.23
CA ALA A 28 14.23 -21.96 16.72
C ALA A 28 15.33 -21.60 15.70
N LYS A 29 15.64 -22.52 14.77
CA LYS A 29 16.58 -22.29 13.66
C LYS A 29 16.01 -22.85 12.37
N ILE A 30 16.05 -22.02 11.31
CA ILE A 30 15.63 -22.40 9.96
C ILE A 30 16.78 -22.12 8.99
N ILE A 31 17.03 -23.05 8.06
CA ILE A 31 18.03 -22.91 7.00
C ILE A 31 17.30 -23.05 5.66
N CYS A 32 17.58 -22.14 4.71
CA CYS A 32 16.96 -22.14 3.40
C CYS A 32 17.91 -21.52 2.34
N ASP A 33 17.51 -21.57 1.06
CA ASP A 33 18.26 -20.86 0.02
C ASP A 33 17.93 -19.36 0.07
N VAL A 34 16.63 -19.01 0.18
CA VAL A 34 16.19 -17.63 0.22
C VAL A 34 15.17 -17.41 1.34
N ALA A 35 15.42 -16.40 2.18
CA ALA A 35 14.48 -15.90 3.18
C ALA A 35 13.85 -14.60 2.70
N ILE A 36 12.52 -14.56 2.58
CA ILE A 36 11.73 -13.40 2.16
C ILE A 36 11.02 -12.82 3.38
N ILE A 37 11.28 -11.57 3.70
CA ILE A 37 10.73 -10.85 4.85
C ILE A 37 9.50 -10.05 4.39
N GLY A 38 8.32 -10.49 4.80
CA GLY A 38 7.01 -10.01 4.36
C GLY A 38 6.35 -10.97 3.38
N SER A 39 5.05 -10.76 3.14
CA SER A 39 4.23 -11.57 2.21
C SER A 39 3.37 -10.69 1.27
N GLY A 40 3.66 -9.37 1.22
CA GLY A 40 2.94 -8.39 0.42
C GLY A 40 3.20 -8.49 -1.08
N ALA A 41 2.89 -7.41 -1.80
CA ALA A 41 2.92 -7.31 -3.26
C ALA A 41 4.22 -7.85 -3.89
N GLY A 42 5.36 -7.36 -3.43
CA GLY A 42 6.66 -7.80 -3.96
C GLY A 42 7.08 -9.17 -3.46
N ALA A 43 6.82 -9.47 -2.18
CA ALA A 43 7.15 -10.76 -1.59
C ALA A 43 6.47 -11.92 -2.30
N GLY A 44 5.16 -11.79 -2.60
CA GLY A 44 4.40 -12.85 -3.26
C GLY A 44 4.95 -13.18 -4.65
N ILE A 45 5.17 -12.18 -5.50
CA ILE A 45 5.77 -12.33 -6.83
C ILE A 45 7.16 -13.00 -6.73
N THR A 46 7.99 -12.52 -5.80
CA THR A 46 9.33 -13.08 -5.58
C THR A 46 9.28 -14.53 -5.14
N ALA A 47 8.40 -14.85 -4.17
CA ALA A 47 8.26 -16.19 -3.63
C ALA A 47 7.82 -17.20 -4.72
N GLU A 48 6.83 -16.81 -5.54
CA GLU A 48 6.35 -17.66 -6.64
C GLU A 48 7.48 -17.96 -7.63
N LEU A 49 8.21 -16.95 -8.09
CA LEU A 49 9.28 -17.12 -9.08
C LEU A 49 10.46 -17.93 -8.53
N LEU A 50 10.91 -17.64 -7.31
CA LEU A 50 12.05 -18.35 -6.71
C LEU A 50 11.71 -19.82 -6.36
N ALA A 51 10.50 -20.09 -5.88
CA ALA A 51 10.06 -21.46 -5.62
C ALA A 51 9.91 -22.26 -6.93
N LYS A 52 9.32 -21.67 -7.98
CA LYS A 52 9.27 -22.28 -9.33
C LYS A 52 10.68 -22.51 -9.92
N ALA A 53 11.65 -21.69 -9.55
CA ALA A 53 13.06 -21.90 -9.93
C ALA A 53 13.72 -23.08 -9.18
N GLY A 54 13.03 -23.72 -8.24
CA GLY A 54 13.50 -24.88 -7.46
C GLY A 54 14.32 -24.52 -6.23
N LEU A 55 14.29 -23.25 -5.78
CA LEU A 55 14.96 -22.80 -4.57
C LEU A 55 14.13 -23.11 -3.32
N GLN A 56 14.81 -23.42 -2.20
CA GLN A 56 14.18 -23.55 -0.90
C GLN A 56 13.84 -22.15 -0.35
N VAL A 57 12.58 -21.74 -0.51
CA VAL A 57 12.09 -20.40 -0.13
C VAL A 57 11.39 -20.46 1.22
N LEU A 58 11.75 -19.56 2.12
CA LEU A 58 11.06 -19.28 3.38
C LEU A 58 10.42 -17.89 3.30
N ILE A 59 9.11 -17.80 3.51
CA ILE A 59 8.36 -16.56 3.63
C ILE A 59 8.09 -16.30 5.11
N ILE A 60 8.41 -15.09 5.61
CA ILE A 60 8.26 -14.70 7.02
C ILE A 60 7.29 -13.52 7.09
N GLU A 61 6.12 -13.73 7.67
CA GLU A 61 5.08 -12.72 7.81
C GLU A 61 4.78 -12.40 9.28
N GLU A 62 4.74 -11.12 9.60
CA GLU A 62 4.42 -10.64 10.96
C GLU A 62 2.95 -10.85 11.31
N GLY A 63 2.06 -10.72 10.32
CA GLY A 63 0.62 -10.82 10.53
C GLY A 63 0.09 -12.25 10.49
N PRO A 64 -1.19 -12.43 10.84
CA PRO A 64 -1.83 -13.74 10.82
C PRO A 64 -2.15 -14.21 9.39
N LEU A 65 -2.26 -15.52 9.21
CA LEU A 65 -2.86 -16.13 8.04
C LEU A 65 -4.38 -16.18 8.22
N LYS A 66 -5.09 -15.43 7.40
CA LYS A 66 -6.55 -15.43 7.30
C LYS A 66 -6.95 -15.89 5.90
N SER A 67 -8.11 -16.51 5.79
CA SER A 67 -8.64 -17.00 4.51
C SER A 67 -10.03 -16.42 4.24
N SER A 68 -10.61 -16.73 3.09
CA SER A 68 -11.97 -16.29 2.75
C SER A 68 -13.01 -16.67 3.81
N SER A 69 -12.84 -17.79 4.48
CA SER A 69 -13.73 -18.25 5.55
C SER A 69 -13.63 -17.42 6.85
N ASP A 70 -12.56 -16.63 7.02
CA ASP A 70 -12.35 -15.79 8.20
C ASP A 70 -12.81 -14.34 7.97
N PHE A 71 -13.08 -13.94 6.73
CA PHE A 71 -13.48 -12.57 6.40
C PHE A 71 -15.00 -12.42 6.52
N ASN A 72 -15.45 -11.69 7.52
CA ASN A 72 -16.85 -11.52 7.88
C ASN A 72 -17.41 -10.12 7.62
N GLN A 73 -16.64 -9.25 6.97
CA GLN A 73 -17.01 -7.87 6.60
C GLN A 73 -17.28 -6.93 7.80
N LYS A 74 -16.77 -7.25 8.98
CA LYS A 74 -16.88 -6.41 10.17
C LYS A 74 -15.60 -5.60 10.38
N GLU A 75 -15.72 -4.28 10.41
CA GLU A 75 -14.59 -3.36 10.65
C GLU A 75 -13.93 -3.63 12.02
N SER A 76 -14.72 -3.94 13.05
CA SER A 76 -14.25 -4.24 14.41
C SER A 76 -13.36 -5.48 14.51
N GLU A 77 -13.40 -6.36 13.53
CA GLU A 77 -12.54 -7.55 13.45
C GLU A 77 -11.42 -7.38 12.43
N ALA A 78 -11.70 -6.73 11.30
CA ALA A 78 -10.74 -6.55 10.23
C ALA A 78 -9.61 -5.58 10.61
N TYR A 79 -9.92 -4.42 11.17
CA TYR A 79 -8.88 -3.44 11.50
C TYR A 79 -7.87 -3.94 12.54
N PRO A 80 -8.27 -4.55 13.68
CA PRO A 80 -7.30 -5.08 14.63
C PRO A 80 -6.47 -6.25 14.10
N SER A 81 -7.04 -7.09 13.22
CA SER A 81 -6.39 -8.32 12.79
C SER A 81 -5.60 -8.22 11.49
N LEU A 82 -5.97 -7.29 10.57
CA LEU A 82 -5.41 -7.24 9.23
C LEU A 82 -4.53 -6.00 8.98
N TYR A 83 -4.51 -5.02 9.88
CA TYR A 83 -3.82 -3.76 9.67
C TYR A 83 -2.73 -3.49 10.71
N GLN A 84 -1.70 -2.77 10.32
CA GLN A 84 -0.68 -2.24 11.21
C GLN A 84 -1.31 -1.31 12.24
N GLU A 85 -0.96 -1.54 13.52
CA GLU A 85 -1.46 -0.74 14.65
C GLU A 85 -2.99 -0.59 14.64
N SER A 86 -3.72 -1.65 14.23
CA SER A 86 -5.19 -1.67 14.14
C SER A 86 -5.77 -0.54 13.26
N ALA A 87 -5.13 -0.23 12.14
CA ALA A 87 -5.42 0.90 11.23
C ALA A 87 -5.21 2.30 11.84
N ALA A 88 -4.52 2.39 12.99
CA ALA A 88 -4.25 3.65 13.69
C ALA A 88 -2.79 4.14 13.55
N ARG A 89 -1.98 3.53 12.66
CA ARG A 89 -0.61 3.99 12.40
C ARG A 89 -0.62 5.43 11.92
N LYS A 90 0.27 6.26 12.48
CA LYS A 90 0.39 7.68 12.16
C LYS A 90 1.85 8.11 11.97
N THR A 91 2.04 9.23 11.29
CA THR A 91 3.32 9.96 11.29
C THR A 91 3.73 10.37 12.69
N GLU A 92 5.00 10.73 12.88
CA GLU A 92 5.59 11.09 14.18
C GLU A 92 4.81 12.24 14.85
N ASP A 93 4.43 13.25 14.07
CA ASP A 93 3.61 14.40 14.49
C ASP A 93 2.11 14.09 14.59
N LYS A 94 1.69 12.86 14.24
CA LYS A 94 0.30 12.37 14.20
C LYS A 94 -0.62 13.08 13.20
N ALA A 95 -0.06 13.84 12.25
CA ALA A 95 -0.84 14.58 11.26
C ALA A 95 -1.43 13.70 10.15
N ILE A 96 -0.79 12.58 9.82
CA ILE A 96 -1.23 11.70 8.74
C ILE A 96 -1.54 10.30 9.29
N ASN A 97 -2.74 9.81 9.03
CA ASN A 97 -3.10 8.42 9.30
C ASN A 97 -2.68 7.52 8.14
N ILE A 98 -1.99 6.40 8.43
CA ILE A 98 -1.37 5.53 7.43
C ILE A 98 -2.01 4.14 7.48
N LEU A 99 -2.72 3.75 6.44
CA LEU A 99 -3.31 2.43 6.30
C LEU A 99 -2.33 1.47 5.62
N GLN A 100 -1.94 0.42 6.32
CA GLN A 100 -1.08 -0.65 5.80
C GLN A 100 -1.55 -2.00 6.31
N GLY A 101 -1.54 -3.02 5.43
CA GLY A 101 -1.86 -4.39 5.81
C GLY A 101 -0.76 -5.03 6.67
N ARG A 102 -1.17 -5.84 7.65
CA ARG A 102 -0.36 -6.71 8.48
C ARG A 102 -1.04 -8.07 8.58
N CYS A 103 -0.94 -8.85 7.54
CA CYS A 103 -1.49 -10.19 7.37
C CYS A 103 -0.81 -10.87 6.19
N VAL A 104 -0.97 -12.18 6.03
CA VAL A 104 -0.49 -12.87 4.83
C VAL A 104 -1.13 -12.24 3.58
N GLY A 105 -0.29 -11.93 2.59
CA GLY A 105 -0.61 -11.13 1.43
C GLY A 105 -0.39 -9.63 1.64
N GLY A 106 -0.04 -9.17 2.85
CA GLY A 106 0.21 -7.77 3.18
C GLY A 106 -0.96 -6.85 2.79
N SER A 107 -0.64 -5.63 2.35
CA SER A 107 -1.67 -4.66 1.91
C SER A 107 -2.49 -5.13 0.70
N THR A 108 -2.05 -6.16 -0.07
CA THR A 108 -2.84 -6.68 -1.19
C THR A 108 -4.11 -7.40 -0.72
N THR A 109 -4.13 -7.89 0.52
CA THR A 109 -5.29 -8.54 1.14
C THR A 109 -6.38 -7.53 1.52
N VAL A 110 -6.00 -6.28 1.82
CA VAL A 110 -6.91 -5.24 2.33
C VAL A 110 -7.04 -4.00 1.45
N ASN A 111 -6.38 -3.95 0.29
CA ASN A 111 -6.48 -2.84 -0.66
C ASN A 111 -7.79 -2.89 -1.49
N TRP A 112 -8.02 -1.82 -2.26
CA TRP A 112 -9.21 -1.68 -3.10
C TRP A 112 -8.96 -2.01 -4.59
N THR A 113 -7.89 -2.72 -4.90
CA THR A 113 -7.58 -3.34 -6.20
C THR A 113 -7.27 -2.38 -7.37
N SER A 114 -7.19 -1.08 -7.15
CA SER A 114 -6.82 -0.09 -8.17
C SER A 114 -5.43 -0.38 -8.74
N SER A 115 -5.31 -0.51 -10.06
CA SER A 115 -4.10 -1.03 -10.72
C SER A 115 -3.63 -0.10 -11.82
N PHE A 116 -2.45 0.52 -11.64
CA PHE A 116 -1.83 1.42 -12.60
C PHE A 116 -0.39 0.99 -12.87
N ARG A 117 -0.01 0.98 -14.14
CA ARG A 117 1.42 0.96 -14.51
C ARG A 117 2.06 2.27 -14.05
N THR A 118 3.36 2.24 -13.77
CA THR A 118 4.09 3.47 -13.47
C THR A 118 3.98 4.45 -14.64
N PRO A 119 3.51 5.69 -14.42
CA PRO A 119 3.36 6.67 -15.49
C PRO A 119 4.67 6.92 -16.24
N PRO A 120 4.65 7.07 -17.58
CA PRO A 120 5.87 7.31 -18.36
C PRO A 120 6.67 8.52 -17.90
N ALA A 121 6.00 9.62 -17.53
CA ALA A 121 6.66 10.82 -17.01
C ALA A 121 7.42 10.55 -15.69
N THR A 122 6.87 9.73 -14.81
CA THR A 122 7.54 9.27 -13.57
C THR A 122 8.81 8.48 -13.90
N LEU A 123 8.75 7.55 -14.86
CA LEU A 123 9.91 6.77 -15.28
C LEU A 123 11.01 7.66 -15.91
N GLN A 124 10.62 8.64 -16.73
CA GLN A 124 11.57 9.63 -17.30
C GLN A 124 12.24 10.45 -16.19
N PHE A 125 11.48 10.90 -15.20
CA PHE A 125 12.03 11.60 -14.05
C PHE A 125 13.04 10.74 -13.28
N TRP A 126 12.73 9.45 -13.06
CA TRP A 126 13.63 8.51 -12.39
C TRP A 126 14.92 8.27 -13.18
N GLN A 127 14.82 8.19 -14.53
CA GLN A 127 16.01 8.10 -15.38
C GLN A 127 16.94 9.32 -15.21
N GLY A 128 16.38 10.52 -15.34
CA GLY A 128 17.15 11.76 -15.28
C GLY A 128 17.71 12.06 -13.87
N ARG A 129 16.88 11.87 -12.83
CA ARG A 129 17.25 12.29 -11.46
C ARG A 129 17.99 11.22 -10.67
N PHE A 130 17.69 9.94 -10.91
CA PHE A 130 18.23 8.81 -10.14
C PHE A 130 19.09 7.85 -10.97
N GLY A 131 19.32 8.14 -12.26
CA GLY A 131 20.16 7.31 -13.13
C GLY A 131 19.59 5.92 -13.43
N LEU A 132 18.26 5.76 -13.40
CA LEU A 132 17.58 4.47 -13.62
C LEU A 132 17.35 4.16 -15.10
N ASN A 133 18.42 4.17 -15.90
CA ASN A 133 18.36 4.05 -17.36
C ASN A 133 17.65 2.78 -17.90
N GLY A 134 17.62 1.71 -17.11
CA GLY A 134 16.89 0.47 -17.45
C GLY A 134 15.41 0.47 -17.07
N TYR A 135 14.88 1.54 -16.44
CA TYR A 135 13.50 1.64 -15.98
C TYR A 135 12.67 2.53 -16.92
N THR A 136 12.56 2.12 -18.17
CA THR A 136 11.73 2.80 -19.18
C THR A 136 10.39 2.10 -19.34
N ALA A 137 9.38 2.80 -19.86
CA ALA A 137 8.07 2.18 -20.12
C ALA A 137 8.17 0.96 -21.07
N PRO A 138 8.93 0.98 -22.18
CA PRO A 138 9.13 -0.21 -23.00
C PRO A 138 9.86 -1.34 -22.26
N ALA A 139 10.89 -1.03 -21.45
CA ALA A 139 11.65 -2.05 -20.73
C ALA A 139 10.84 -2.76 -19.63
N LEU A 140 9.87 -2.06 -19.03
CA LEU A 140 8.99 -2.63 -17.99
C LEU A 140 7.71 -3.25 -18.55
N ALA A 141 7.33 -2.92 -19.80
CA ALA A 141 6.07 -3.38 -20.40
C ALA A 141 5.85 -4.90 -20.32
N PRO A 142 6.83 -5.78 -20.63
CA PRO A 142 6.63 -7.23 -20.55
C PRO A 142 6.37 -7.70 -19.12
N TYR A 143 7.00 -7.09 -18.11
CA TYR A 143 6.82 -7.46 -16.71
C TYR A 143 5.47 -6.99 -16.16
N PHE A 144 4.97 -5.84 -16.63
CA PHE A 144 3.61 -5.40 -16.34
C PHE A 144 2.59 -6.34 -16.99
N ALA A 145 2.75 -6.69 -18.26
CA ALA A 145 1.84 -7.58 -18.97
C ALA A 145 1.73 -8.96 -18.29
N GLN A 146 2.83 -9.53 -17.84
CA GLN A 146 2.83 -10.78 -17.06
C GLN A 146 2.06 -10.63 -15.74
N ALA A 147 2.29 -9.53 -15.00
CA ALA A 147 1.59 -9.28 -13.75
C ALA A 147 0.08 -9.05 -13.97
N GLU A 148 -0.29 -8.32 -15.01
CA GLU A 148 -1.70 -8.10 -15.40
C GLU A 148 -2.40 -9.42 -15.74
N GLN A 149 -1.76 -10.26 -16.53
CA GLN A 149 -2.28 -11.59 -16.86
C GLN A 149 -2.42 -12.46 -15.61
N ARG A 150 -1.35 -12.57 -14.81
CA ARG A 150 -1.29 -13.42 -13.61
C ARG A 150 -2.34 -13.06 -12.56
N LEU A 151 -2.64 -11.76 -12.43
CA LEU A 151 -3.52 -11.23 -11.40
C LEU A 151 -4.90 -10.81 -11.96
N ASN A 152 -5.21 -11.17 -13.20
CA ASN A 152 -6.45 -10.83 -13.87
C ASN A 152 -6.78 -9.33 -13.76
N ILE A 153 -5.82 -8.47 -14.10
CA ILE A 153 -6.00 -7.02 -14.08
C ILE A 153 -6.66 -6.58 -15.37
N LEU A 154 -7.90 -6.14 -15.26
CA LEU A 154 -8.74 -5.71 -16.39
C LEU A 154 -9.51 -4.44 -16.02
N PRO A 155 -9.93 -3.62 -17.00
CA PRO A 155 -10.88 -2.54 -16.74
C PRO A 155 -12.15 -3.07 -16.05
N TRP A 156 -12.66 -2.32 -15.07
CA TRP A 156 -13.86 -2.70 -14.36
C TRP A 156 -15.08 -2.75 -15.30
N GLY A 157 -15.69 -3.90 -15.43
CA GLY A 157 -16.76 -4.17 -16.42
C GLY A 157 -18.18 -4.01 -15.90
N THR A 158 -18.37 -3.67 -14.62
CA THR A 158 -19.69 -3.47 -14.02
C THR A 158 -19.98 -1.97 -13.88
N ALA A 159 -21.25 -1.57 -13.97
CA ALA A 159 -21.65 -0.19 -13.75
C ALA A 159 -21.13 0.32 -12.37
N PRO A 160 -20.61 1.56 -12.30
CA PRO A 160 -20.14 2.12 -11.05
C PRO A 160 -21.29 2.23 -10.05
N ASN A 161 -20.99 2.05 -8.76
CA ASN A 161 -21.96 2.37 -7.71
C ASN A 161 -22.23 3.89 -7.67
N GLU A 162 -23.30 4.31 -6.98
CA GLU A 162 -23.71 5.74 -6.96
C GLU A 162 -22.57 6.65 -6.49
N ASN A 163 -21.76 6.23 -5.50
CA ASN A 163 -20.62 7.01 -5.03
C ASN A 163 -19.59 7.32 -6.13
N ASN A 164 -19.30 6.35 -6.99
CA ASN A 164 -18.40 6.54 -8.15
C ASN A 164 -19.09 7.27 -9.31
N ASP A 165 -20.37 7.00 -9.52
CA ASP A 165 -21.15 7.63 -10.60
C ASP A 165 -21.34 9.14 -10.36
N LEU A 166 -21.43 9.58 -9.12
CA LEU A 166 -21.47 11.00 -8.76
C LEU A 166 -20.17 11.72 -9.18
N LEU A 167 -19.00 11.09 -9.03
CA LEU A 167 -17.75 11.63 -9.59
C LEU A 167 -17.84 11.76 -11.11
N ARG A 168 -18.32 10.73 -11.80
CA ARG A 168 -18.46 10.73 -13.26
C ARG A 168 -19.41 11.83 -13.74
N ARG A 169 -20.59 11.96 -13.13
CA ARG A 169 -21.60 12.96 -13.51
C ARG A 169 -21.14 14.40 -13.20
N GLY A 170 -20.58 14.63 -12.02
CA GLY A 170 -20.09 15.95 -11.65
C GLY A 170 -18.90 16.41 -12.48
N ALA A 171 -17.94 15.50 -12.74
CA ALA A 171 -16.82 15.78 -13.64
C ALA A 171 -17.29 16.08 -15.08
N ALA A 172 -18.23 15.30 -15.59
CA ALA A 172 -18.79 15.51 -16.93
C ALA A 172 -19.48 16.89 -17.07
N ALA A 173 -20.21 17.33 -16.03
CA ALA A 173 -20.86 18.66 -16.02
C ALA A 173 -19.85 19.81 -16.10
N LEU A 174 -18.60 19.58 -15.71
CA LEU A 174 -17.49 20.56 -15.74
C LEU A 174 -16.51 20.32 -16.90
N GLY A 175 -16.79 19.36 -17.79
CA GLY A 175 -15.88 19.01 -18.89
C GLY A 175 -14.59 18.34 -18.43
N ILE A 176 -14.54 17.77 -17.21
CA ILE A 176 -13.37 17.08 -16.65
C ILE A 176 -13.40 15.61 -17.09
N PRO A 177 -12.36 15.09 -17.76
CA PRO A 177 -12.33 13.70 -18.19
C PRO A 177 -12.20 12.75 -17.00
N VAL A 178 -12.89 11.62 -17.08
CA VAL A 178 -12.80 10.50 -16.16
C VAL A 178 -12.57 9.20 -16.93
N ALA A 179 -12.01 8.21 -16.25
CA ALA A 179 -11.77 6.89 -16.82
C ALA A 179 -12.20 5.77 -15.85
N VAL A 180 -12.38 4.58 -16.42
CA VAL A 180 -12.70 3.37 -15.68
C VAL A 180 -11.44 2.76 -15.10
N MET A 181 -11.47 2.40 -13.83
CA MET A 181 -10.36 1.79 -13.10
C MET A 181 -10.09 0.37 -13.57
N SER A 182 -8.82 0.02 -13.82
CA SER A 182 -8.39 -1.37 -13.94
C SER A 182 -8.20 -2.00 -12.56
N ARG A 183 -8.66 -3.25 -12.40
CA ARG A 183 -8.73 -3.93 -11.09
C ARG A 183 -8.26 -5.38 -11.17
N ASN A 184 -7.53 -5.84 -10.16
CA ASN A 184 -7.12 -7.25 -10.04
C ASN A 184 -8.21 -8.08 -9.35
N VAL A 185 -9.28 -8.37 -10.07
CA VAL A 185 -10.41 -9.17 -9.57
C VAL A 185 -10.87 -10.20 -10.60
N LYS A 186 -11.38 -11.34 -10.12
CA LYS A 186 -12.00 -12.38 -10.93
C LYS A 186 -13.32 -12.79 -10.27
N ASP A 187 -14.41 -12.82 -11.05
CA ASP A 187 -15.75 -13.21 -10.58
C ASP A 187 -16.21 -12.42 -9.33
N CYS A 188 -16.04 -11.10 -9.34
CA CYS A 188 -16.32 -10.23 -8.20
C CYS A 188 -17.82 -10.10 -7.94
N TRP A 189 -18.25 -10.36 -6.69
CA TRP A 189 -19.65 -10.24 -6.26
C TRP A 189 -20.08 -8.80 -5.93
N ASN A 190 -19.22 -7.83 -6.14
CA ASN A 190 -19.51 -6.41 -5.94
C ASN A 190 -19.91 -6.04 -4.49
N LEU A 191 -19.31 -6.70 -3.49
CA LEU A 191 -19.67 -6.54 -2.07
C LEU A 191 -19.23 -5.21 -1.44
N GLY A 192 -18.31 -4.47 -2.04
CA GLY A 192 -17.80 -3.21 -1.48
C GLY A 192 -16.75 -3.35 -0.35
N SER A 193 -16.58 -4.53 0.25
CA SER A 193 -15.79 -4.77 1.46
C SER A 193 -14.33 -5.16 1.21
N CYS A 194 -13.72 -4.70 0.10
CA CYS A 194 -12.34 -5.05 -0.25
C CYS A 194 -11.32 -4.76 0.87
N GLY A 195 -11.51 -3.67 1.61
CA GLY A 195 -10.65 -3.28 2.74
C GLY A 195 -10.76 -4.16 3.98
N LEU A 196 -11.76 -5.03 4.04
CA LEU A 196 -12.02 -5.92 5.19
C LEU A 196 -11.64 -7.39 4.92
N GLY A 197 -10.93 -7.63 3.80
CA GLY A 197 -10.70 -8.96 3.26
C GLY A 197 -11.81 -9.40 2.30
N CYS A 198 -11.48 -10.27 1.33
CA CYS A 198 -12.43 -10.72 0.32
C CYS A 198 -12.98 -12.12 0.66
N PRO A 199 -14.24 -12.25 1.09
CA PRO A 199 -14.80 -13.54 1.50
C PRO A 199 -15.08 -14.50 0.33
N THR A 200 -15.03 -14.00 -0.92
CA THR A 200 -15.32 -14.78 -2.12
C THR A 200 -14.09 -15.19 -2.93
N ASN A 201 -12.89 -14.86 -2.47
CA ASN A 201 -11.60 -15.02 -3.22
C ASN A 201 -11.56 -14.29 -4.58
N ALA A 202 -12.51 -13.41 -4.85
CA ALA A 202 -12.56 -12.66 -6.09
C ALA A 202 -11.37 -11.68 -6.25
N LYS A 203 -10.89 -11.08 -5.15
CA LYS A 203 -9.70 -10.24 -5.16
C LYS A 203 -8.45 -11.09 -5.40
N GLN A 204 -7.76 -10.85 -6.50
CA GLN A 204 -6.54 -11.55 -6.90
C GLN A 204 -5.32 -10.96 -6.15
N SER A 205 -5.37 -11.03 -4.81
CA SER A 205 -4.29 -10.63 -3.91
C SER A 205 -3.17 -11.68 -3.86
N MET A 206 -2.04 -11.34 -3.28
CA MET A 206 -0.96 -12.31 -3.06
C MET A 206 -1.43 -13.49 -2.21
N LEU A 207 -2.39 -13.29 -1.31
CA LEU A 207 -2.99 -14.33 -0.47
C LEU A 207 -3.59 -15.48 -1.29
N VAL A 208 -4.26 -15.18 -2.40
CA VAL A 208 -5.00 -16.19 -3.20
C VAL A 208 -4.33 -16.53 -4.53
N THR A 209 -3.21 -15.86 -4.87
CA THR A 209 -2.49 -16.08 -6.13
C THR A 209 -1.06 -16.58 -5.91
N SER A 210 -0.11 -15.67 -5.74
CA SER A 210 1.33 -16.01 -5.74
C SER A 210 1.80 -16.75 -4.50
N ILE A 211 1.24 -16.48 -3.31
CA ILE A 211 1.59 -17.23 -2.10
C ILE A 211 1.17 -18.70 -2.21
N PRO A 212 -0.07 -19.05 -2.58
CA PRO A 212 -0.46 -20.43 -2.88
C PRO A 212 0.46 -21.11 -3.91
N ALA A 213 0.76 -20.42 -5.02
CA ALA A 213 1.63 -20.97 -6.06
C ALA A 213 3.06 -21.26 -5.55
N ALA A 214 3.60 -20.40 -4.70
CA ALA A 214 4.89 -20.62 -4.04
C ALA A 214 4.85 -21.84 -3.10
N LEU A 215 3.78 -21.96 -2.29
CA LEU A 215 3.59 -23.08 -1.36
C LEU A 215 3.39 -24.42 -2.09
N ASP A 216 2.62 -24.43 -3.18
CA ASP A 216 2.47 -25.60 -4.06
C ASP A 216 3.81 -25.99 -4.71
N SER A 217 4.72 -25.03 -4.93
CA SER A 217 6.09 -25.25 -5.42
C SER A 217 7.10 -25.58 -4.31
N GLY A 218 6.63 -25.83 -3.07
CA GLY A 218 7.45 -26.30 -1.95
C GLY A 218 8.02 -25.21 -1.03
N ALA A 219 7.65 -23.94 -1.22
CA ALA A 219 8.00 -22.88 -0.28
C ALA A 219 7.43 -23.14 1.12
N GLN A 220 8.02 -22.50 2.12
CA GLN A 220 7.55 -22.53 3.50
C GLN A 220 7.03 -21.14 3.90
N LEU A 221 5.99 -21.08 4.71
CA LEU A 221 5.44 -19.86 5.28
C LEU A 221 5.47 -19.90 6.79
N VAL A 222 6.02 -18.88 7.40
CA VAL A 222 5.97 -18.66 8.84
C VAL A 222 5.20 -17.37 9.11
N THR A 223 4.11 -17.47 9.88
CA THR A 223 3.22 -16.36 10.22
C THR A 223 3.38 -15.93 11.67
N GLU A 224 2.81 -14.78 12.03
CA GLU A 224 2.91 -14.23 13.39
C GLU A 224 4.35 -14.21 13.90
N THR A 225 5.27 -13.87 12.97
CA THR A 225 6.71 -13.88 13.20
C THR A 225 7.33 -12.61 12.63
N ARG A 226 7.76 -11.71 13.54
CA ARG A 226 8.38 -10.44 13.18
C ARG A 226 9.86 -10.61 12.91
N ALA A 227 10.32 -10.16 11.74
CA ALA A 227 11.73 -9.94 11.46
C ALA A 227 12.22 -8.72 12.24
N GLU A 228 13.15 -8.90 13.15
CA GLU A 228 13.64 -7.81 13.98
C GLU A 228 14.86 -7.13 13.38
N LYS A 229 15.93 -7.90 13.16
CA LYS A 229 17.19 -7.39 12.62
C LYS A 229 18.01 -8.45 11.91
N PHE A 230 18.87 -8.02 11.03
CA PHE A 230 19.94 -8.82 10.47
C PHE A 230 21.19 -8.83 11.36
N GLU A 231 21.88 -9.94 11.41
CA GLU A 231 23.28 -10.03 11.82
C GLU A 231 24.15 -9.82 10.58
N LEU A 232 25.07 -8.88 10.63
CA LEU A 232 25.89 -8.49 9.49
C LEU A 232 27.36 -8.90 9.70
N ALA A 233 28.00 -9.43 8.69
CA ALA A 233 29.42 -9.75 8.69
C ALA A 233 30.00 -9.66 7.27
N ASN A 234 31.16 -9.06 7.11
CA ASN A 234 31.94 -9.02 5.86
C ASN A 234 31.12 -8.61 4.62
N GLY A 235 30.34 -7.53 4.71
CA GLY A 235 29.51 -7.03 3.59
C GLY A 235 28.31 -7.93 3.24
N LYS A 236 27.91 -8.80 4.15
CA LYS A 236 26.79 -9.75 3.95
C LYS A 236 25.90 -9.85 5.18
N VAL A 237 24.67 -10.27 4.96
CA VAL A 237 23.79 -10.76 6.02
C VAL A 237 24.20 -12.19 6.36
N SER A 238 24.56 -12.44 7.62
CA SER A 238 24.93 -13.77 8.14
C SER A 238 23.74 -14.53 8.72
N ALA A 239 22.78 -13.81 9.29
CA ALA A 239 21.52 -14.36 9.76
C ALA A 239 20.44 -13.29 9.89
N LEU A 240 19.17 -13.72 9.96
CA LEU A 240 18.03 -12.90 10.35
C LEU A 240 17.53 -13.37 11.72
N ILE A 241 17.30 -12.44 12.62
CA ILE A 241 16.71 -12.66 13.93
C ILE A 241 15.23 -12.28 13.87
N CYS A 242 14.36 -13.22 14.23
CA CYS A 242 12.93 -13.04 14.29
C CYS A 242 12.38 -13.34 15.68
N ARG A 243 11.18 -12.83 15.98
CA ARG A 243 10.41 -13.14 17.18
C ARG A 243 8.96 -13.44 16.87
N ALA A 244 8.38 -14.34 17.67
CA ALA A 244 6.94 -14.59 17.62
C ALA A 244 6.16 -13.37 18.14
N VAL A 245 5.06 -13.06 17.47
CA VAL A 245 4.12 -12.00 17.88
C VAL A 245 2.71 -12.57 18.04
N ALA A 246 1.92 -11.94 18.88
CA ALA A 246 0.48 -12.23 18.99
C ALA A 246 -0.27 -11.70 17.75
N PRO A 247 -1.51 -12.12 17.49
CA PRO A 247 -2.29 -11.66 16.34
C PRO A 247 -2.44 -10.13 16.24
N ASN A 248 -2.42 -9.43 17.38
CA ASN A 248 -2.45 -7.96 17.43
C ASN A 248 -1.07 -7.29 17.21
N GLY A 249 -0.02 -8.09 16.98
CA GLY A 249 1.35 -7.61 16.76
C GLY A 249 2.19 -7.36 18.02
N ALA A 250 1.65 -7.58 19.20
CA ALA A 250 2.45 -7.52 20.43
C ALA A 250 3.44 -8.68 20.48
N LEU A 251 4.65 -8.43 20.99
CA LEU A 251 5.62 -9.51 21.21
C LEU A 251 5.07 -10.51 22.23
N VAL A 252 5.11 -11.79 21.87
CA VAL A 252 4.81 -12.86 22.83
C VAL A 252 5.94 -12.86 23.86
N GLN A 253 5.62 -12.48 25.11
CA GLN A 253 6.58 -12.50 26.21
C GLN A 253 6.94 -13.95 26.56
N ARG A 254 8.09 -14.40 26.06
CA ARG A 254 8.85 -15.50 26.61
C ARG A 254 10.14 -14.91 27.16
N ASN A 255 10.80 -15.58 28.12
CA ASN A 255 12.06 -15.10 28.66
C ASN A 255 13.01 -14.68 27.53
N LYS A 256 13.57 -13.47 27.61
CA LYS A 256 14.27 -12.77 26.52
C LYS A 256 15.35 -13.59 25.78
N ALA A 257 15.95 -14.59 26.44
CA ALA A 257 17.03 -15.41 25.90
C ALA A 257 16.55 -16.57 24.99
N ASP A 258 15.34 -17.11 25.21
CA ASP A 258 14.93 -18.41 24.60
C ASP A 258 13.95 -18.26 23.43
N ALA A 259 13.64 -17.05 23.00
CA ALA A 259 12.53 -16.79 22.09
C ALA A 259 12.92 -16.26 20.70
N ALA A 260 14.21 -16.14 20.39
CA ALA A 260 14.68 -15.69 19.09
C ALA A 260 14.68 -16.86 18.09
N ILE A 261 14.01 -16.66 16.94
CA ILE A 261 14.08 -17.56 15.80
C ILE A 261 15.20 -17.06 14.91
N LYS A 262 16.21 -17.91 14.66
CA LYS A 262 17.35 -17.60 13.81
C LYS A 262 17.15 -18.19 12.42
N VAL A 263 17.14 -17.35 11.39
CA VAL A 263 17.05 -17.80 9.99
C VAL A 263 18.39 -17.55 9.30
N VAL A 264 18.93 -18.62 8.70
CA VAL A 264 20.17 -18.58 7.91
C VAL A 264 19.83 -18.90 6.47
N ALA A 265 20.12 -17.98 5.57
CA ALA A 265 19.85 -18.11 4.14
C ALA A 265 21.07 -17.72 3.30
N LYS A 266 21.15 -18.28 2.08
CA LYS A 266 22.17 -17.86 1.11
C LYS A 266 21.89 -16.43 0.60
N HIS A 267 20.61 -16.08 0.46
CA HIS A 267 20.15 -14.76 0.05
C HIS A 267 18.92 -14.32 0.86
N TYR A 268 18.80 -13.02 1.13
CA TYR A 268 17.67 -12.43 1.84
C TYR A 268 16.95 -11.44 0.93
N VAL A 269 15.63 -11.47 0.98
CA VAL A 269 14.78 -10.50 0.26
C VAL A 269 13.95 -9.74 1.27
N LEU A 270 14.17 -8.43 1.36
CA LEU A 270 13.42 -7.54 2.22
C LEU A 270 12.21 -6.99 1.46
N ALA A 271 11.02 -7.32 1.94
CA ALA A 271 9.74 -6.98 1.32
C ALA A 271 8.66 -6.64 2.37
N GLY A 272 9.08 -6.01 3.47
CA GLY A 272 8.23 -5.62 4.61
C GLY A 272 7.43 -4.33 4.40
N GLY A 273 7.55 -3.69 3.22
CA GLY A 273 6.90 -2.41 2.90
C GLY A 273 7.72 -1.18 3.33
N ALA A 274 7.35 -0.02 2.80
CA ALA A 274 8.19 1.18 2.79
C ALA A 274 8.43 1.85 4.17
N ILE A 275 7.82 1.38 5.25
CA ILE A 275 8.18 1.77 6.63
C ILE A 275 8.96 0.66 7.32
N ASN A 276 8.50 -0.59 7.21
CA ASN A 276 9.11 -1.68 7.98
C ASN A 276 10.44 -2.15 7.35
N SER A 277 10.59 -2.12 6.01
CA SER A 277 11.85 -2.50 5.36
C SER A 277 13.02 -1.60 5.77
N PRO A 278 12.95 -0.26 5.64
CA PRO A 278 14.02 0.58 6.18
C PRO A 278 14.19 0.42 7.69
N ALA A 279 13.12 0.18 8.47
CA ALA A 279 13.24 -0.02 9.91
C ALA A 279 14.02 -1.29 10.29
N VAL A 280 13.87 -2.41 9.56
CA VAL A 280 14.70 -3.61 9.76
C VAL A 280 16.17 -3.28 9.51
N LEU A 281 16.49 -2.55 8.45
CA LEU A 281 17.87 -2.14 8.13
C LEU A 281 18.44 -1.20 9.20
N LEU A 282 17.65 -0.23 9.68
CA LEU A 282 18.05 0.67 10.76
C LEU A 282 18.36 -0.10 12.07
N ARG A 283 17.49 -1.03 12.48
CA ARG A 283 17.74 -1.89 13.66
C ARG A 283 18.97 -2.79 13.51
N SER A 284 19.32 -3.10 12.27
CA SER A 284 20.48 -3.93 11.94
C SER A 284 21.79 -3.15 11.90
N GLY A 285 21.76 -1.81 12.01
CA GLY A 285 22.94 -0.99 11.77
C GLY A 285 23.49 -1.17 10.34
N ALA A 286 22.60 -1.33 9.35
CA ALA A 286 23.02 -1.53 7.96
C ALA A 286 23.85 -0.35 7.46
N PRO A 287 24.88 -0.59 6.64
CA PRO A 287 25.70 0.47 6.09
C PRO A 287 24.88 1.46 5.27
N ASP A 288 25.05 2.75 5.56
CA ASP A 288 24.40 3.87 4.86
C ASP A 288 25.37 5.07 4.76
N PRO A 289 26.41 4.99 3.95
CA PRO A 289 27.47 6.00 3.90
C PRO A 289 26.99 7.37 3.42
N HIS A 290 25.81 7.44 2.83
CA HIS A 290 25.25 8.67 2.27
C HIS A 290 23.96 9.15 2.94
N GLY A 291 23.51 8.53 4.05
CA GLY A 291 22.31 8.91 4.80
C GLY A 291 21.02 8.76 4.00
N ARG A 292 20.93 7.74 3.12
CA ARG A 292 19.76 7.51 2.26
C ARG A 292 18.75 6.57 2.85
N LEU A 293 19.14 5.74 3.80
CA LEU A 293 18.26 4.76 4.43
C LEU A 293 17.14 5.45 5.21
N GLY A 294 15.92 5.06 4.91
CA GLY A 294 14.71 5.64 5.46
C GLY A 294 14.33 7.01 4.90
N ALA A 295 15.26 7.72 4.24
CA ALA A 295 14.99 9.01 3.63
C ALA A 295 14.17 8.87 2.33
N ARG A 296 13.53 9.96 1.91
CA ARG A 296 12.65 9.98 0.72
C ARG A 296 11.59 8.89 0.79
N THR A 297 10.91 8.80 1.94
CA THR A 297 9.70 7.98 2.08
C THR A 297 8.49 8.84 1.76
N PHE A 298 7.69 8.40 0.79
CA PHE A 298 6.57 9.14 0.23
C PHE A 298 5.24 8.50 0.65
N LEU A 299 4.23 9.33 0.83
CA LEU A 299 2.92 8.89 1.32
C LEU A 299 1.83 8.99 0.26
N HIS A 300 2.06 9.72 -0.86
CA HIS A 300 0.95 10.06 -1.75
C HIS A 300 -0.20 10.66 -0.92
N PRO A 301 0.01 11.82 -0.25
CA PRO A 301 -0.90 12.32 0.75
C PRO A 301 -2.31 12.53 0.19
N VAL A 302 -3.32 12.17 0.95
CA VAL A 302 -4.72 12.20 0.52
C VAL A 302 -5.49 13.22 1.35
N VAL A 303 -6.13 14.18 0.70
CA VAL A 303 -7.16 15.05 1.26
C VAL A 303 -8.53 14.63 0.75
N MET A 304 -9.59 14.93 1.50
CA MET A 304 -10.94 14.45 1.20
C MET A 304 -11.98 15.54 1.36
N SER A 305 -13.05 15.40 0.56
CA SER A 305 -14.27 16.20 0.68
C SER A 305 -15.48 15.28 0.73
N SER A 306 -16.34 15.44 1.73
CA SER A 306 -17.61 14.73 1.88
C SER A 306 -18.77 15.62 1.44
N SER A 307 -19.86 15.02 0.99
CA SER A 307 -21.06 15.76 0.58
C SER A 307 -22.32 14.94 0.85
N VAL A 308 -23.45 15.62 0.99
CA VAL A 308 -24.76 15.02 1.25
C VAL A 308 -25.69 15.29 0.07
N PHE A 309 -26.31 14.22 -0.41
CA PHE A 309 -27.28 14.22 -1.51
C PHE A 309 -28.70 13.99 -1.00
N GLU A 310 -29.70 14.32 -1.81
CA GLU A 310 -31.10 14.02 -1.50
C GLU A 310 -31.37 12.53 -1.60
N GLN A 311 -30.88 11.89 -2.67
CA GLN A 311 -30.98 10.45 -2.87
C GLN A 311 -29.98 9.68 -2.00
N LYS A 312 -30.27 8.40 -1.77
CA LYS A 312 -29.32 7.50 -1.13
C LYS A 312 -28.13 7.24 -2.05
N VAL A 313 -26.94 7.30 -1.50
CA VAL A 313 -25.66 7.01 -2.17
C VAL A 313 -25.14 5.64 -1.76
N GLU A 314 -25.32 5.25 -0.50
CA GLU A 314 -24.92 3.95 0.07
C GLU A 314 -23.47 3.59 -0.33
N ALA A 315 -22.56 4.49 -0.08
CA ALA A 315 -21.16 4.45 -0.56
C ALA A 315 -20.33 3.25 -0.02
N TRP A 316 -20.88 2.46 0.88
CA TRP A 316 -20.32 1.18 1.34
C TRP A 316 -20.64 0.02 0.39
N ASN A 317 -21.60 0.16 -0.50
CA ASN A 317 -22.11 -0.89 -1.38
C ASN A 317 -21.44 -0.80 -2.75
N GLY A 318 -21.11 -1.95 -3.34
CA GLY A 318 -20.49 -2.03 -4.65
C GLY A 318 -18.97 -1.76 -4.66
N ALA A 319 -18.35 -1.99 -5.82
CA ALA A 319 -16.92 -1.84 -5.98
C ALA A 319 -16.47 -0.38 -5.78
N PRO A 320 -15.58 -0.09 -4.83
CA PRO A 320 -15.03 1.25 -4.64
C PRO A 320 -14.00 1.57 -5.72
N GLN A 321 -13.70 2.86 -5.88
CA GLN A 321 -12.67 3.36 -6.81
C GLN A 321 -12.83 2.77 -8.23
N ALA A 322 -14.07 2.69 -8.73
CA ALA A 322 -14.35 2.19 -10.08
C ALA A 322 -14.14 3.24 -11.16
N ILE A 323 -14.21 4.52 -10.79
CA ILE A 323 -14.00 5.70 -11.64
C ILE A 323 -12.90 6.56 -11.03
N TYR A 324 -12.06 7.15 -11.89
CA TYR A 324 -11.01 8.09 -11.49
C TYR A 324 -10.84 9.22 -12.49
N SER A 325 -10.16 10.31 -12.10
CA SER A 325 -9.71 11.36 -12.99
C SER A 325 -8.22 11.68 -12.76
N ASP A 326 -7.45 11.68 -13.83
CA ASP A 326 -6.04 12.13 -13.86
C ASP A 326 -5.89 13.56 -14.39
N HIS A 327 -7.00 14.24 -14.69
CA HIS A 327 -7.00 15.59 -15.26
C HIS A 327 -6.04 16.54 -14.55
N PHE A 328 -6.08 16.54 -13.20
CA PHE A 328 -5.24 17.44 -12.39
C PHE A 328 -3.80 16.94 -12.19
N LEU A 329 -3.48 15.75 -12.65
CA LEU A 329 -2.10 15.28 -12.85
C LEU A 329 -1.57 15.69 -14.21
N ASP A 330 -2.37 15.46 -15.26
CA ASP A 330 -1.96 15.62 -16.65
C ASP A 330 -1.82 17.10 -17.05
N THR A 331 -2.57 17.97 -16.40
CA THR A 331 -2.52 19.43 -16.63
C THR A 331 -1.45 20.15 -15.81
N GLN A 332 -0.66 19.43 -14.99
CA GLN A 332 0.40 20.02 -14.18
C GLN A 332 1.76 19.41 -14.56
N ALA A 333 2.77 20.27 -14.75
CA ALA A 333 4.14 19.83 -14.90
C ALA A 333 4.61 19.06 -13.65
N LEU A 334 5.56 18.11 -13.80
CA LEU A 334 6.07 17.33 -12.68
C LEU A 334 6.74 18.17 -11.60
N ASP A 335 7.43 19.22 -12.00
CA ASP A 335 8.17 20.18 -11.19
C ASP A 335 7.38 21.47 -10.91
N GLY A 336 6.14 21.55 -11.38
CA GLY A 336 5.20 22.64 -11.14
C GLY A 336 4.41 22.47 -9.84
N PRO A 337 3.26 23.18 -9.71
CA PRO A 337 2.34 22.97 -8.60
C PRO A 337 1.94 21.50 -8.49
N ILE A 338 1.88 20.97 -7.25
CA ILE A 338 1.62 19.54 -7.02
C ILE A 338 0.31 19.10 -7.69
N GLY A 339 0.38 18.12 -8.59
CA GLY A 339 -0.78 17.52 -9.23
C GLY A 339 -1.46 16.48 -8.32
N TYR A 340 -2.69 16.13 -8.64
CA TYR A 340 -3.46 15.13 -7.88
C TYR A 340 -4.43 14.34 -8.76
N LYS A 341 -4.68 13.10 -8.35
CA LYS A 341 -5.67 12.19 -8.93
C LYS A 341 -6.93 12.19 -8.07
N LEU A 342 -8.12 12.12 -8.68
CA LEU A 342 -9.39 12.00 -7.97
C LEU A 342 -9.96 10.59 -8.05
N GLU A 343 -10.49 10.10 -6.92
CA GLU A 343 -11.16 8.81 -6.79
C GLU A 343 -12.31 8.90 -5.77
N ALA A 344 -13.27 7.95 -5.81
CA ALA A 344 -14.32 7.81 -4.82
C ALA A 344 -14.07 6.58 -3.93
N PRO A 345 -13.69 6.76 -2.65
CA PRO A 345 -13.39 5.65 -1.74
C PRO A 345 -14.65 4.94 -1.27
N PRO A 346 -14.53 3.70 -0.70
CA PRO A 346 -15.64 3.12 0.04
C PRO A 346 -15.85 3.88 1.34
N LEU A 347 -17.10 4.01 1.77
CA LEU A 347 -17.43 4.54 3.10
C LEU A 347 -17.98 3.41 3.96
N HIS A 348 -17.21 2.95 4.93
CA HIS A 348 -17.70 2.04 5.96
C HIS A 348 -17.94 2.83 7.26
N PRO A 349 -18.86 2.42 8.13
CA PRO A 349 -19.31 3.22 9.27
C PRO A 349 -18.20 3.68 10.22
N VAL A 350 -17.29 2.78 10.61
CA VAL A 350 -16.23 3.10 11.59
C VAL A 350 -15.19 4.03 10.99
N ILE A 351 -14.70 3.74 9.77
CA ILE A 351 -13.72 4.62 9.12
C ILE A 351 -14.31 5.98 8.81
N PHE A 352 -15.58 6.06 8.40
CA PHE A 352 -16.27 7.32 8.17
C PHE A 352 -16.37 8.12 9.46
N ALA A 353 -16.92 7.54 10.54
CA ALA A 353 -17.08 8.21 11.83
C ALA A 353 -15.75 8.69 12.44
N SER A 354 -14.65 7.95 12.22
CA SER A 354 -13.31 8.34 12.70
C SER A 354 -12.63 9.42 11.85
N THR A 355 -13.16 9.69 10.66
CA THR A 355 -12.53 10.58 9.67
C THR A 355 -13.21 11.95 9.62
N VAL A 356 -14.54 12.00 9.75
CA VAL A 356 -15.28 13.26 9.70
C VAL A 356 -14.98 14.15 10.91
N PRO A 357 -14.80 15.48 10.70
CA PRO A 357 -14.50 16.41 11.78
C PRO A 357 -15.73 16.71 12.64
N GLY A 358 -15.50 17.36 13.77
CA GLY A 358 -16.54 17.85 14.66
C GLY A 358 -16.85 16.92 15.83
N PHE A 359 -17.76 17.35 16.67
CA PHE A 359 -18.21 16.63 17.88
C PHE A 359 -19.66 17.02 18.24
N GLY A 360 -20.25 16.27 19.14
CA GLY A 360 -21.61 16.54 19.65
C GLY A 360 -22.68 16.44 18.58
N GLN A 361 -23.66 17.37 18.59
CA GLN A 361 -24.82 17.33 17.71
C GLN A 361 -24.46 17.45 16.22
N ALA A 362 -23.48 18.30 15.87
CA ALA A 362 -23.06 18.47 14.47
C ALA A 362 -22.49 17.17 13.87
N GLN A 363 -21.65 16.45 14.62
CA GLN A 363 -21.13 15.15 14.18
C GLN A 363 -22.26 14.10 14.13
N HIS A 364 -23.16 14.10 15.12
CA HIS A 364 -24.29 13.19 15.13
C HIS A 364 -25.18 13.36 13.88
N ASP A 365 -25.49 14.60 13.50
CA ASP A 365 -26.32 14.87 12.32
C ASP A 365 -25.64 14.46 11.03
N LEU A 366 -24.32 14.65 10.93
CA LEU A 366 -23.53 14.17 9.81
C LEU A 366 -23.51 12.61 9.74
N LEU A 367 -23.38 11.94 10.88
CA LEU A 367 -23.44 10.47 10.93
C LEU A 367 -24.84 9.94 10.59
N LYS A 368 -25.92 10.65 10.96
CA LYS A 368 -27.27 10.31 10.52
C LYS A 368 -27.46 10.38 9.01
N SER A 369 -26.76 11.30 8.34
CA SER A 369 -26.81 11.43 6.88
C SER A 369 -25.99 10.38 6.14
N PHE A 370 -25.32 9.44 6.83
CA PHE A 370 -24.40 8.45 6.27
C PHE A 370 -24.92 7.73 5.01
N PRO A 371 -26.18 7.28 4.91
CA PRO A 371 -26.71 6.68 3.68
C PRO A 371 -26.74 7.60 2.47
N HIS A 372 -26.68 8.90 2.67
CA HIS A 372 -26.73 9.94 1.66
C HIS A 372 -25.36 10.58 1.38
N ASN A 373 -24.31 10.09 2.06
CA ASN A 373 -22.98 10.65 1.94
C ASN A 373 -22.24 10.12 0.73
N HIS A 374 -21.65 11.05 0.00
CA HIS A 374 -20.66 10.83 -1.04
C HIS A 374 -19.33 11.42 -0.58
N THR A 375 -18.22 10.76 -0.90
CA THR A 375 -16.89 11.29 -0.59
C THR A 375 -15.99 11.16 -1.80
N LEU A 376 -15.23 12.21 -2.07
CA LEU A 376 -14.09 12.20 -2.98
C LEU A 376 -12.79 12.26 -2.20
N LEU A 377 -11.78 11.64 -2.73
CA LEU A 377 -10.41 11.77 -2.29
C LEU A 377 -9.51 12.26 -3.43
N ALA A 378 -8.50 13.03 -3.06
CA ALA A 378 -7.47 13.50 -3.97
C ALA A 378 -6.11 13.01 -3.48
N LEU A 379 -5.40 12.30 -4.34
CA LEU A 379 -4.07 11.74 -4.10
C LEU A 379 -3.02 12.70 -4.65
N LEU A 380 -2.26 13.36 -3.79
CA LEU A 380 -1.26 14.37 -4.15
C LEU A 380 0.04 13.70 -4.60
N ARG A 381 0.55 14.04 -5.80
CA ARG A 381 1.77 13.47 -6.39
C ARG A 381 3.03 14.07 -5.74
N ASP A 382 3.46 13.52 -4.60
CA ASP A 382 4.64 13.97 -3.85
C ASP A 382 5.96 13.42 -4.39
N GLY A 383 7.07 14.10 -4.11
CA GLY A 383 8.43 13.63 -4.38
C GLY A 383 9.09 14.12 -5.67
N PHE A 384 8.44 14.97 -6.44
CA PHE A 384 8.95 15.48 -7.73
C PHE A 384 9.49 16.91 -7.65
N HIS A 385 9.14 17.66 -6.63
CA HIS A 385 9.58 19.02 -6.37
C HIS A 385 10.49 19.06 -5.12
N GLU A 386 11.41 20.03 -5.03
CA GLU A 386 12.30 20.16 -3.87
C GLU A 386 11.56 20.46 -2.57
N GLU A 387 10.45 21.19 -2.62
CA GLU A 387 9.57 21.45 -1.49
C GLU A 387 8.66 20.26 -1.12
N SER A 388 8.80 19.13 -1.81
CA SER A 388 8.17 17.85 -1.49
C SER A 388 9.24 16.77 -1.28
N PRO A 389 10.10 16.90 -0.25
CA PRO A 389 11.25 16.02 -0.04
C PRO A 389 10.88 14.61 0.35
N GLY A 390 9.62 14.36 0.74
CA GLY A 390 9.19 13.15 1.42
C GLY A 390 9.60 13.12 2.88
N GLY A 391 9.32 12.02 3.55
CA GLY A 391 9.66 11.79 4.96
C GLY A 391 10.92 10.97 5.17
N LYS A 392 11.19 10.69 6.46
CA LYS A 392 12.27 9.82 6.90
C LYS A 392 11.74 8.79 7.91
N VAL A 393 11.96 7.52 7.64
CA VAL A 393 11.72 6.45 8.60
C VAL A 393 12.77 6.52 9.71
N LYS A 394 12.30 6.51 10.94
CA LYS A 394 13.11 6.53 12.17
C LYS A 394 12.71 5.36 13.07
N LEU A 395 13.53 5.08 14.09
CA LEU A 395 13.18 4.19 15.20
C LEU A 395 12.84 5.04 16.42
N ARG A 396 11.79 4.64 17.15
CA ARG A 396 11.50 5.16 18.49
C ARG A 396 12.44 4.51 19.51
N SER A 397 12.37 4.95 20.77
CA SER A 397 13.17 4.42 21.87
C SER A 397 12.94 2.92 22.17
N ASP A 398 11.81 2.38 21.72
CA ASP A 398 11.45 0.96 21.83
C ASP A 398 11.77 0.16 20.55
N ASP A 399 12.57 0.73 19.64
CA ASP A 399 12.92 0.19 18.32
C ASP A 399 11.73 0.01 17.35
N SER A 400 10.56 0.51 17.69
CA SER A 400 9.43 0.54 16.75
C SER A 400 9.62 1.59 15.67
N ALA A 401 9.11 1.28 14.46
CA ALA A 401 9.23 2.20 13.32
C ALA A 401 8.25 3.38 13.44
N VAL A 402 8.71 4.57 13.05
CA VAL A 402 7.89 5.75 12.85
C VAL A 402 8.33 6.50 11.59
N LEU A 403 7.40 7.13 10.91
CA LEU A 403 7.68 8.00 9.77
C LEU A 403 7.55 9.47 10.21
N ASP A 404 8.64 10.20 10.14
CA ASP A 404 8.64 11.65 10.19
C ASP A 404 8.39 12.17 8.78
N TYR A 405 7.26 12.84 8.56
CA TYR A 405 6.84 13.32 7.24
C TYR A 405 6.37 14.76 7.31
N PRO A 406 7.16 15.72 6.78
CA PRO A 406 6.77 17.13 6.80
C PRO A 406 5.68 17.41 5.77
N LEU A 407 4.53 17.88 6.22
CA LEU A 407 3.50 18.49 5.37
C LEU A 407 3.93 19.94 5.10
N THR A 408 4.67 20.17 4.03
CA THR A 408 5.14 21.50 3.63
C THR A 408 4.00 22.36 3.10
N ASP A 409 4.20 23.69 3.04
CA ASP A 409 3.20 24.61 2.48
C ASP A 409 2.89 24.29 1.01
N TYR A 410 3.87 23.83 0.24
CA TYR A 410 3.70 23.35 -1.13
C TYR A 410 2.71 22.17 -1.22
N VAL A 411 2.86 21.16 -0.35
CA VAL A 411 1.95 20.02 -0.29
C VAL A 411 0.57 20.45 0.19
N MET A 412 0.50 21.31 1.20
CA MET A 412 -0.76 21.78 1.77
C MET A 412 -1.55 22.68 0.80
N GLU A 413 -0.86 23.52 0.00
CA GLU A 413 -1.51 24.31 -1.05
C GLU A 413 -2.04 23.41 -2.20
N GLY A 414 -1.34 22.32 -2.52
CA GLY A 414 -1.88 21.27 -3.38
C GLY A 414 -3.17 20.68 -2.82
N GLY A 415 -3.21 20.45 -1.51
CA GLY A 415 -4.40 20.01 -0.79
C GLY A 415 -5.56 21.00 -0.90
N ARG A 416 -5.30 22.33 -0.77
CA ARG A 416 -6.33 23.38 -0.97
C ARG A 416 -6.93 23.29 -2.37
N ARG A 417 -6.09 23.26 -3.41
CA ARG A 417 -6.56 23.18 -4.80
C ARG A 417 -7.38 21.89 -5.04
N ALA A 418 -6.95 20.79 -4.46
CA ALA A 418 -7.67 19.52 -4.55
C ALA A 418 -9.03 19.57 -3.85
N LEU A 419 -9.13 20.19 -2.66
CA LEU A 419 -10.41 20.40 -1.96
C LEU A 419 -11.36 21.24 -2.83
N LEU A 420 -10.89 22.35 -3.40
CA LEU A 420 -11.70 23.20 -4.29
C LEU A 420 -12.24 22.40 -5.48
N SER A 421 -11.40 21.64 -6.20
CA SER A 421 -11.83 20.84 -7.34
C SER A 421 -12.85 19.76 -6.96
N MET A 422 -12.63 19.06 -5.84
CA MET A 422 -13.57 18.04 -5.37
C MET A 422 -14.94 18.64 -5.03
N MET A 423 -14.95 19.77 -4.32
CA MET A 423 -16.20 20.44 -3.91
C MET A 423 -16.97 20.99 -5.11
N GLU A 424 -16.29 21.54 -6.11
CA GLU A 424 -16.91 22.01 -7.35
C GLU A 424 -17.58 20.84 -8.10
N ILE A 425 -16.88 19.70 -8.23
CA ILE A 425 -17.43 18.48 -8.83
C ILE A 425 -18.65 17.98 -8.05
N GLN A 426 -18.59 18.00 -6.71
CA GLN A 426 -19.71 17.56 -5.87
C GLN A 426 -20.94 18.43 -6.01
N PHE A 427 -20.80 19.78 -6.07
CA PHE A 427 -21.91 20.67 -6.36
C PHE A 427 -22.45 20.50 -7.77
N ALA A 428 -21.57 20.34 -8.76
CA ALA A 428 -21.96 20.06 -10.14
C ALA A 428 -22.73 18.73 -10.30
N ALA A 429 -22.45 17.75 -9.42
CA ALA A 429 -23.19 16.49 -9.31
C ALA A 429 -24.56 16.63 -8.61
N GLY A 430 -24.88 17.79 -8.03
CA GLY A 430 -26.15 18.07 -7.34
C GLY A 430 -26.11 17.87 -5.81
N ALA A 431 -24.94 17.98 -5.18
CA ALA A 431 -24.84 17.92 -3.71
C ALA A 431 -25.63 19.05 -3.05
N ARG A 432 -26.40 18.75 -2.01
CA ARG A 432 -27.11 19.74 -1.20
C ARG A 432 -26.18 20.54 -0.29
N GLN A 433 -25.16 19.85 0.21
CA GLN A 433 -24.10 20.46 1.00
C GLN A 433 -22.79 19.68 0.82
N VAL A 434 -21.67 20.38 0.98
CA VAL A 434 -20.32 19.83 0.87
C VAL A 434 -19.50 20.26 2.09
N LEU A 435 -18.73 19.32 2.62
CA LEU A 435 -17.84 19.48 3.78
C LEU A 435 -16.42 19.08 3.42
N PRO A 436 -15.46 20.00 3.24
CA PRO A 436 -14.05 19.65 3.19
C PRO A 436 -13.63 19.09 4.55
N LEU A 437 -12.87 18.00 4.58
CA LEU A 437 -12.45 17.40 5.85
C LEU A 437 -11.33 18.22 6.50
N HIS A 438 -11.75 19.30 7.17
CA HIS A 438 -10.90 20.25 7.85
C HIS A 438 -11.56 20.69 9.16
N GLU A 439 -10.80 20.74 10.27
CA GLU A 439 -11.33 20.96 11.63
C GLU A 439 -12.06 22.29 11.81
N MET A 440 -11.72 23.32 11.01
CA MET A 440 -12.35 24.64 11.05
C MET A 440 -13.42 24.82 9.97
N ALA A 441 -13.72 23.81 9.17
CA ALA A 441 -14.76 23.87 8.15
C ALA A 441 -16.14 23.54 8.73
N GLN A 442 -17.15 23.97 8.00
CA GLN A 442 -18.55 23.62 8.22
C GLN A 442 -19.17 23.15 6.91
N PRO A 443 -20.33 22.49 6.93
CA PRO A 443 -21.07 22.18 5.70
C PRO A 443 -21.48 23.47 4.96
N TYR A 444 -21.13 23.55 3.67
CA TYR A 444 -21.48 24.65 2.78
C TYR A 444 -22.59 24.20 1.83
N THR A 445 -23.53 25.11 1.55
CA THR A 445 -24.72 24.84 0.72
C THR A 445 -24.65 25.45 -0.69
N SER A 446 -23.56 26.15 -1.01
CA SER A 446 -23.30 26.66 -2.37
C SER A 446 -21.81 26.66 -2.68
N TRP A 447 -21.49 26.52 -3.97
CA TRP A 447 -20.10 26.58 -4.44
C TRP A 447 -19.43 27.93 -4.12
N ALA A 448 -20.14 29.02 -4.27
CA ALA A 448 -19.58 30.35 -3.97
C ALA A 448 -19.11 30.48 -2.52
N GLN A 449 -19.94 30.07 -1.55
CA GLN A 449 -19.58 30.04 -0.13
C GLN A 449 -18.43 29.12 0.15
N ALA A 450 -18.48 27.91 -0.41
CA ALA A 450 -17.44 26.88 -0.22
C ALA A 450 -16.07 27.35 -0.75
N ARG A 451 -16.03 27.95 -1.94
CA ARG A 451 -14.82 28.48 -2.55
C ARG A 451 -14.19 29.59 -1.71
N GLU A 452 -14.99 30.55 -1.28
CA GLU A 452 -14.53 31.66 -0.42
C GLU A 452 -13.94 31.12 0.90
N ALA A 453 -14.70 30.27 1.58
CA ALA A 453 -14.29 29.69 2.85
C ALA A 453 -13.01 28.87 2.75
N VAL A 454 -12.88 27.95 1.78
CA VAL A 454 -11.69 27.11 1.63
C VAL A 454 -10.44 27.92 1.27
N ASN A 455 -10.59 29.01 0.51
CA ASN A 455 -9.48 29.93 0.25
C ASN A 455 -8.97 30.62 1.52
N ALA A 456 -9.85 30.82 2.50
CA ALA A 456 -9.51 31.44 3.79
C ALA A 456 -9.05 30.47 4.87
N LEU A 457 -9.29 29.12 4.70
CA LEU A 457 -8.90 28.13 5.70
C LEU A 457 -7.37 28.03 5.85
N PRO A 458 -6.84 27.95 7.08
CA PRO A 458 -5.42 27.72 7.31
C PRO A 458 -5.05 26.27 6.97
N MET A 459 -4.41 26.06 5.84
CA MET A 459 -3.95 24.73 5.42
C MET A 459 -2.74 24.29 6.26
N LYS A 460 -3.00 23.68 7.40
CA LYS A 460 -1.97 23.27 8.38
C LYS A 460 -2.12 21.80 8.79
N PRO A 461 -1.00 21.13 9.13
CA PRO A 461 -1.03 19.80 9.72
C PRO A 461 -2.01 19.72 10.90
N ARG A 462 -2.77 18.62 10.97
CA ARG A 462 -3.80 18.33 11.99
C ARG A 462 -5.08 19.17 11.90
N LEU A 463 -5.08 20.31 11.20
CA LEU A 463 -6.34 21.02 10.86
C LEU A 463 -6.96 20.42 9.61
N THR A 464 -6.19 20.19 8.56
CA THR A 464 -6.63 19.43 7.38
C THR A 464 -6.47 17.94 7.64
N LYS A 465 -7.52 17.16 7.43
CA LYS A 465 -7.46 15.71 7.54
C LYS A 465 -6.66 15.15 6.37
N VAL A 466 -5.53 14.52 6.69
CA VAL A 466 -4.67 13.87 5.70
C VAL A 466 -4.53 12.39 6.05
N VAL A 467 -4.70 11.54 5.05
CA VAL A 467 -4.52 10.09 5.19
C VAL A 467 -3.58 9.57 4.10
N SER A 468 -3.12 8.32 4.23
CA SER A 468 -2.35 7.62 3.20
C SER A 468 -2.61 6.13 3.26
N ALA A 469 -2.59 5.47 2.08
CA ALA A 469 -2.52 4.02 1.92
C ALA A 469 -1.41 3.62 0.92
N HIS A 470 -0.60 4.57 0.46
CA HIS A 470 0.37 4.41 -0.63
C HIS A 470 1.78 4.77 -0.18
N VAL A 471 2.33 3.98 0.75
CA VAL A 471 3.69 4.24 1.27
C VAL A 471 4.74 3.71 0.30
N MET A 472 5.67 4.58 -0.11
CA MET A 472 6.73 4.31 -1.09
C MET A 472 8.06 4.92 -0.62
N GLY A 473 9.18 4.42 -1.13
CA GLY A 473 10.50 4.98 -0.79
C GLY A 473 11.10 4.49 0.54
N GLY A 474 12.22 5.06 0.93
CA GLY A 474 12.98 4.68 2.13
C GLY A 474 14.13 3.70 1.88
N CYS A 475 14.09 2.91 0.78
CA CYS A 475 15.21 2.09 0.28
C CYS A 475 15.38 2.29 -1.23
N GLY A 476 15.31 3.53 -1.70
CA GLY A 476 15.16 3.89 -3.10
C GLY A 476 16.20 3.28 -4.03
N LEU A 477 15.73 2.85 -5.22
CA LEU A 477 16.56 2.46 -6.36
C LEU A 477 17.33 3.67 -6.89
N ALA A 478 18.61 3.49 -7.22
CA ALA A 478 19.39 4.50 -7.91
C ALA A 478 20.54 3.88 -8.71
N GLY A 479 20.99 4.60 -9.73
CA GLY A 479 22.17 4.22 -10.53
C GLY A 479 23.50 4.40 -9.79
N THR A 480 23.52 5.09 -8.65
CA THR A 480 24.71 5.27 -7.79
C THR A 480 24.31 5.20 -6.31
N GLU A 481 25.22 4.77 -5.45
CA GLU A 481 25.03 4.68 -4.00
C GLU A 481 24.77 6.04 -3.32
N ARG A 482 25.22 7.14 -3.93
CA ARG A 482 24.97 8.50 -3.44
C ARG A 482 23.50 8.90 -3.50
N LEU A 483 22.72 8.29 -4.38
CA LEU A 483 21.33 8.65 -4.66
C LEU A 483 20.32 7.70 -4.05
N GLY A 484 20.72 6.49 -3.68
CA GLY A 484 19.80 5.49 -3.13
C GLY A 484 20.49 4.37 -2.35
N VAL A 485 19.67 3.55 -1.72
CA VAL A 485 20.08 2.39 -0.90
C VAL A 485 20.25 1.12 -1.75
N THR A 486 19.54 1.06 -2.87
CA THR A 486 19.38 -0.15 -3.68
C THR A 486 19.86 0.09 -5.11
N ARG A 487 20.65 -0.86 -5.64
CA ARG A 487 21.13 -0.87 -7.02
C ARG A 487 19.97 -1.13 -8.00
N PRO A 488 20.14 -0.80 -9.30
CA PRO A 488 19.09 -1.05 -10.30
C PRO A 488 18.68 -2.53 -10.46
N ASP A 489 19.49 -3.49 -9.99
CA ASP A 489 19.18 -4.93 -9.96
C ASP A 489 18.47 -5.37 -8.67
N GLY A 490 18.08 -4.45 -7.80
CA GLY A 490 17.36 -4.70 -6.56
C GLY A 490 18.25 -5.06 -5.36
N VAL A 491 19.56 -5.18 -5.51
CA VAL A 491 20.48 -5.56 -4.43
C VAL A 491 20.92 -4.30 -3.67
N HIS A 492 21.05 -4.42 -2.36
CA HIS A 492 21.59 -3.37 -1.50
C HIS A 492 23.04 -3.00 -1.90
N TRP A 493 23.40 -1.71 -1.89
CA TRP A 493 24.72 -1.27 -2.35
C TRP A 493 25.89 -1.90 -1.57
N GLN A 494 25.74 -2.12 -0.27
CA GLN A 494 26.82 -2.60 0.61
C GLN A 494 26.58 -4.01 1.17
N LEU A 495 25.48 -4.71 0.81
CA LEU A 495 25.15 -6.04 1.30
C LEU A 495 24.84 -6.96 0.12
N ASP A 496 25.81 -7.76 -0.31
CA ASP A 496 25.76 -8.53 -1.58
C ASP A 496 24.67 -9.60 -1.64
N ASN A 497 24.23 -10.10 -0.49
CA ASN A 497 23.21 -11.15 -0.40
C ASN A 497 21.87 -10.63 0.13
N LEU A 498 21.60 -9.32 -0.01
CA LEU A 498 20.34 -8.69 0.36
C LEU A 498 19.73 -7.96 -0.82
N SER A 499 18.52 -8.31 -1.18
CA SER A 499 17.70 -7.58 -2.17
C SER A 499 16.48 -6.95 -1.50
N ILE A 500 15.99 -5.84 -2.06
CA ILE A 500 14.78 -5.16 -1.62
C ILE A 500 13.72 -5.33 -2.71
N HIS A 501 12.53 -5.89 -2.37
CA HIS A 501 11.47 -6.22 -3.32
C HIS A 501 10.09 -5.74 -2.82
N ASP A 502 9.93 -4.46 -2.59
CA ASP A 502 8.66 -3.83 -2.20
C ASP A 502 8.58 -2.35 -2.63
N GLY A 503 7.56 -1.64 -2.20
CA GLY A 503 7.36 -0.22 -2.53
C GLY A 503 8.44 0.72 -1.97
N SER A 504 9.31 0.25 -1.07
CA SER A 504 10.44 1.06 -0.57
C SER A 504 11.49 1.36 -1.64
N LEU A 505 11.48 0.61 -2.74
CA LEU A 505 12.35 0.80 -3.91
C LEU A 505 12.11 2.12 -4.66
N PHE A 506 10.92 2.69 -4.58
CA PHE A 506 10.55 3.82 -5.44
C PHE A 506 11.18 5.12 -4.97
N PRO A 507 11.94 5.84 -5.83
CA PRO A 507 12.63 7.07 -5.45
C PRO A 507 11.71 8.27 -5.20
N THR A 508 10.44 8.18 -5.64
CA THR A 508 9.36 9.15 -5.43
C THR A 508 8.04 8.40 -5.21
N SER A 509 6.93 9.09 -4.91
CA SER A 509 5.63 8.51 -5.24
C SER A 509 5.56 8.23 -6.74
N ILE A 510 4.63 7.37 -7.18
CA ILE A 510 4.52 7.12 -8.63
C ILE A 510 3.49 8.03 -9.31
N GLY A 511 2.73 8.82 -8.53
CA GLY A 511 1.63 9.63 -9.02
C GLY A 511 0.35 8.83 -9.31
N ALA A 512 0.30 7.55 -8.89
CA ALA A 512 -0.85 6.66 -9.03
C ALA A 512 -0.87 5.61 -7.90
N ASN A 513 -1.90 4.77 -7.83
CA ASN A 513 -2.00 3.66 -6.87
C ASN A 513 -0.88 2.63 -7.18
N PRO A 514 0.00 2.28 -6.22
CA PRO A 514 1.31 1.71 -6.54
C PRO A 514 1.36 0.20 -6.75
N GLN A 515 0.28 -0.56 -6.48
CA GLN A 515 0.40 -2.03 -6.42
C GLN A 515 0.89 -2.67 -7.74
N LEU A 516 0.33 -2.28 -8.91
CA LEU A 516 0.78 -2.84 -10.20
C LEU A 516 2.22 -2.41 -10.52
N SER A 517 2.58 -1.19 -10.15
CA SER A 517 3.96 -0.71 -10.29
C SER A 517 4.94 -1.54 -9.46
N ILE A 518 4.57 -1.94 -8.23
CA ILE A 518 5.36 -2.85 -7.41
C ILE A 518 5.45 -4.22 -8.08
N TYR A 519 4.32 -4.78 -8.55
CA TYR A 519 4.30 -6.08 -9.22
C TYR A 519 5.23 -6.10 -10.44
N GLY A 520 5.15 -5.10 -11.33
CA GLY A 520 5.96 -5.05 -12.55
C GLY A 520 7.45 -4.86 -12.26
N ALA A 521 7.81 -3.92 -11.39
CA ALA A 521 9.20 -3.68 -11.01
C ALA A 521 9.82 -4.92 -10.32
N VAL A 522 9.10 -5.50 -9.34
CA VAL A 522 9.59 -6.68 -8.61
C VAL A 522 9.60 -7.93 -9.49
N ASN A 523 8.66 -8.10 -10.43
CA ASN A 523 8.69 -9.20 -11.38
C ASN A 523 10.01 -9.21 -12.16
N ARG A 524 10.46 -8.05 -12.66
CA ARG A 524 11.76 -7.89 -13.30
C ARG A 524 12.92 -8.30 -12.37
N LEU A 525 12.93 -7.76 -11.14
CA LEU A 525 13.98 -8.02 -10.17
C LEU A 525 14.03 -9.50 -9.75
N ALA A 526 12.86 -10.10 -9.51
CA ALA A 526 12.76 -11.49 -9.07
C ALA A 526 13.15 -12.51 -10.17
N GLN A 527 12.83 -12.22 -11.44
CA GLN A 527 13.33 -13.03 -12.57
C GLN A 527 14.87 -12.97 -12.64
N GLY A 528 15.46 -11.77 -12.52
CA GLY A 528 16.91 -11.61 -12.46
C GLY A 528 17.54 -12.33 -11.27
N LEU A 529 16.90 -12.28 -10.11
CA LEU A 529 17.35 -12.99 -8.91
C LEU A 529 17.25 -14.51 -9.07
N ALA A 530 16.15 -15.02 -9.61
CA ALA A 530 15.97 -16.44 -9.91
C ALA A 530 17.08 -16.97 -10.84
N LYS A 531 17.34 -16.26 -11.94
CA LYS A 531 18.43 -16.58 -12.87
C LYS A 531 19.80 -16.61 -12.18
N ARG A 532 20.09 -15.59 -11.35
CA ARG A 532 21.36 -15.48 -10.62
C ARG A 532 21.58 -16.63 -9.63
N LEU A 533 20.52 -17.02 -8.88
CA LEU A 533 20.66 -18.02 -7.81
C LEU A 533 20.49 -19.47 -8.27
N SER A 534 19.69 -19.74 -9.31
CA SER A 534 19.38 -21.09 -9.78
C SER A 534 19.90 -21.41 -11.17
N GLY A 535 20.34 -20.43 -11.93
CA GLY A 535 20.66 -20.57 -13.36
C GLY A 535 19.43 -20.69 -14.27
N ARG A 536 18.22 -20.70 -13.75
CA ARG A 536 16.98 -20.93 -14.50
C ARG A 536 16.29 -19.62 -14.87
N ASP A 537 15.74 -19.57 -16.08
CA ASP A 537 14.80 -18.53 -16.48
C ASP A 537 13.40 -18.97 -16.10
N VAL A 538 12.71 -18.14 -15.31
CA VAL A 538 11.35 -18.41 -14.83
C VAL A 538 10.49 -17.18 -15.12
N LEU A 539 9.28 -17.39 -15.61
CA LEU A 539 8.32 -16.33 -15.89
C LEU A 539 7.16 -16.37 -14.89
N LEU A 540 6.62 -15.22 -14.61
CA LEU A 540 5.36 -15.08 -13.88
C LEU A 540 4.23 -15.43 -14.86
N ALA A 541 3.58 -16.57 -14.64
CA ALA A 541 2.55 -17.14 -15.52
C ALA A 541 1.23 -17.38 -14.77
#